data_9f5ed096cd0a4699abaa109d773773fb
#
_entry.id   9f5ed096cd0a4699abaa109d773773fb
#
_cell.length_a   1.000
_cell.length_b   1.000
_cell.length_c   1.000
_cell.angle_alpha   90.00
_cell.angle_beta   90.00
_cell.angle_gamma   90.00
#
_symmetry.space_group_name_H-M   'P 1'
#
loop_
_entity.id
_entity.type
_entity.pdbx_description
1 polymer ?
#
loop_
_entity_poly.entity_id
_entity_poly.type
_entity_poly.pdbx_seq_one_letter_code
_entity_poly.pdbx_strand_id
1 'polypeptide(L)'
;MDEGTLFAPYQPILTVEGTYIEWAKYETALLGFLCQASGIATKAARCKKAAGDRQVISFGARRMHPAMAPMIERNAFIGGCDGVAVTKSAELIDADPTGTIPHSLVLVIGDTVEALRAFNEIIDPKVRRVALVDTLQDEKFEALRVAEALGKDLFAVRLDTPSSRRGDFFRILQEVRWELDLRGHEHVKLIVSGGIDEYAILHLNPVVDGYGVGTSIANAPVFNFALDIMEIEGRPFAKRGKMSGAKQVYRCVACGETVVLPASLPAGACPCGGSREALLKPLMKNGRLLRDLPPPRTIRDHVLDQLRRVPLHSRKSEQERSDY
;
A
#
# COMPACT_ATOMS: atom_id res chain seq x y z
N MET A 1 17.73 8.52 0.69
CA MET A 1 16.75 8.77 -0.38
C MET A 1 15.53 9.44 0.22
N ASP A 2 14.76 10.17 -0.57
CA ASP A 2 13.48 10.70 -0.11
C ASP A 2 12.48 9.58 0.14
N GLU A 3 11.57 9.77 1.12
CA GLU A 3 10.51 8.81 1.39
C GLU A 3 9.63 8.61 0.15
N GLY A 4 9.23 7.38 -0.13
CA GLY A 4 8.50 7.02 -1.35
C GLY A 4 9.36 6.77 -2.58
N THR A 5 10.68 6.92 -2.49
CA THR A 5 11.57 6.59 -3.62
C THR A 5 11.62 5.09 -3.86
N LEU A 6 11.38 4.65 -5.09
CA LEU A 6 11.63 3.26 -5.49
C LEU A 6 13.12 3.00 -5.58
N PHE A 7 13.56 1.86 -5.06
CA PHE A 7 14.96 1.45 -5.06
C PHE A 7 15.11 0.00 -5.54
N ALA A 8 16.32 -0.37 -5.94
CA ALA A 8 16.65 -1.74 -6.32
C ALA A 8 17.57 -2.40 -5.29
N PRO A 9 17.71 -3.74 -5.29
CA PRO A 9 18.65 -4.44 -4.43
C PRO A 9 20.08 -3.87 -4.52
N TYR A 10 20.79 -3.88 -3.40
CA TYR A 10 22.17 -3.37 -3.25
C TYR A 10 22.36 -1.87 -3.42
N GLN A 11 21.31 -1.10 -3.54
CA GLN A 11 21.40 0.36 -3.51
C GLN A 11 21.40 0.87 -2.07
N PRO A 12 22.32 1.77 -1.68
CA PRO A 12 22.24 2.45 -0.39
C PRO A 12 21.03 3.39 -0.39
N ILE A 13 20.17 3.26 0.62
CA ILE A 13 18.98 4.09 0.77
C ILE A 13 19.17 5.22 1.81
N LEU A 14 20.12 5.02 2.73
CA LEU A 14 20.45 5.94 3.80
C LEU A 14 21.98 5.96 4.01
N THR A 15 22.52 7.13 4.29
CA THR A 15 23.90 7.31 4.75
C THR A 15 23.85 8.12 6.04
N VAL A 16 24.59 7.67 7.06
CA VAL A 16 24.80 8.37 8.32
C VAL A 16 26.28 8.69 8.43
N GLU A 17 26.60 9.95 8.69
CA GLU A 17 27.96 10.44 8.89
C GLU A 17 28.05 11.12 10.26
N GLY A 18 29.05 10.77 11.06
CA GLY A 18 29.26 11.35 12.38
C GLY A 18 30.10 10.47 13.29
N THR A 19 30.30 10.92 14.54
CA THR A 19 31.03 10.17 15.56
C THR A 19 30.28 8.89 15.90
N TYR A 20 30.92 7.72 15.74
CA TYR A 20 30.27 6.41 15.86
C TYR A 20 29.44 6.23 17.15
N ILE A 21 30.01 6.61 18.30
CA ILE A 21 29.37 6.43 19.61
C ILE A 21 28.07 7.26 19.77
N GLU A 22 27.90 8.32 18.98
CA GLU A 22 26.73 9.20 19.08
C GLU A 22 25.48 8.55 18.46
N TRP A 23 25.65 7.83 17.35
CA TRP A 23 24.53 7.29 16.58
C TRP A 23 24.39 5.76 16.62
N ALA A 24 25.46 5.02 16.91
CA ALA A 24 25.46 3.54 16.86
C ALA A 24 24.37 2.88 17.71
N LYS A 25 24.03 3.45 18.87
CA LYS A 25 22.96 2.97 19.74
C LYS A 25 21.56 3.02 19.10
N TYR A 26 21.38 3.78 18.02
CA TYR A 26 20.11 3.90 17.31
C TYR A 26 19.99 2.98 16.09
N GLU A 27 21.04 2.21 15.74
CA GLU A 27 21.06 1.32 14.58
C GLU A 27 19.84 0.41 14.51
N THR A 28 19.54 -0.30 15.60
CA THR A 28 18.40 -1.21 15.66
C THR A 28 17.07 -0.52 15.40
N ALA A 29 16.87 0.66 15.97
CA ALA A 29 15.65 1.44 15.77
C ALA A 29 15.53 1.97 14.34
N LEU A 30 16.62 2.47 13.76
CA LEU A 30 16.67 2.94 12.37
C LEU A 30 16.33 1.82 11.39
N LEU A 31 16.94 0.65 11.57
CA LEU A 31 16.64 -0.52 10.73
C LEU A 31 15.20 -0.98 10.91
N GLY A 32 14.69 -1.04 12.14
CA GLY A 32 13.30 -1.42 12.43
C GLY A 32 12.29 -0.54 11.72
N PHE A 33 12.47 0.77 11.74
CA PHE A 33 11.60 1.70 11.02
C PHE A 33 11.65 1.48 9.50
N LEU A 34 12.84 1.33 8.93
CA LEU A 34 13.00 1.21 7.48
C LEU A 34 12.52 -0.15 6.96
N CYS A 35 12.88 -1.24 7.63
CA CYS A 35 12.58 -2.60 7.18
C CYS A 35 11.08 -2.85 7.06
N GLN A 36 10.33 -2.55 8.11
CA GLN A 36 8.90 -2.85 8.16
C GLN A 36 8.09 -1.86 7.30
N ALA A 37 8.38 -0.57 7.40
CA ALA A 37 7.70 0.45 6.62
C ALA A 37 7.85 0.22 5.12
N SER A 38 9.05 -0.12 4.65
CA SER A 38 9.32 -0.42 3.25
C SER A 38 8.57 -1.67 2.77
N GLY A 39 8.46 -2.71 3.61
CA GLY A 39 7.69 -3.90 3.30
C GLY A 39 6.21 -3.59 3.08
N ILE A 40 5.60 -2.89 4.03
CA ILE A 40 4.18 -2.49 3.98
C ILE A 40 3.91 -1.60 2.76
N ALA A 41 4.71 -0.55 2.56
CA ALA A 41 4.55 0.37 1.43
C ALA A 41 4.72 -0.35 0.08
N THR A 42 5.68 -1.26 -0.03
CA THR A 42 5.88 -2.06 -1.25
C THR A 42 4.70 -2.97 -1.54
N LYS A 43 4.15 -3.66 -0.54
CA LYS A 43 2.99 -4.53 -0.73
C LYS A 43 1.75 -3.73 -1.14
N ALA A 44 1.53 -2.57 -0.50
CA ALA A 44 0.46 -1.65 -0.88
C ALA A 44 0.63 -1.15 -2.32
N ALA A 45 1.86 -0.78 -2.71
CA ALA A 45 2.20 -0.35 -4.06
C ALA A 45 1.92 -1.43 -5.12
N ARG A 46 2.24 -2.69 -4.81
CA ARG A 46 1.93 -3.83 -5.69
C ARG A 46 0.41 -4.03 -5.84
N CYS A 47 -0.34 -3.98 -4.74
CA CYS A 47 -1.80 -4.07 -4.76
C CYS A 47 -2.41 -2.90 -5.57
N LYS A 48 -1.95 -1.67 -5.35
CA LYS A 48 -2.44 -0.51 -6.11
C LYS A 48 -2.08 -0.58 -7.58
N LYS A 49 -0.86 -0.99 -7.92
CA LYS A 49 -0.43 -1.21 -9.30
C LYS A 49 -1.29 -2.28 -9.99
N ALA A 50 -1.60 -3.38 -9.30
CA ALA A 50 -2.47 -4.42 -9.80
C ALA A 50 -3.90 -3.92 -10.02
N ALA A 51 -4.43 -3.10 -9.13
CA ALA A 51 -5.79 -2.57 -9.19
C ALA A 51 -5.99 -1.51 -10.29
N GLY A 52 -4.91 -0.87 -10.75
CA GLY A 52 -5.01 0.24 -11.70
C GLY A 52 -5.77 1.43 -11.09
N ASP A 53 -6.81 1.89 -11.77
CA ASP A 53 -7.63 3.03 -11.31
C ASP A 53 -8.63 2.67 -10.21
N ARG A 54 -8.79 1.38 -9.87
CA ARG A 54 -9.71 0.92 -8.83
C ARG A 54 -9.24 1.32 -7.45
N GLN A 55 -10.18 1.54 -6.55
CA GLN A 55 -9.87 1.87 -5.16
C GLN A 55 -9.24 0.67 -4.43
N VAL A 56 -8.20 0.94 -3.65
CA VAL A 56 -7.58 0.00 -2.71
C VAL A 56 -7.58 0.62 -1.32
N ILE A 57 -8.30 0.03 -0.39
CA ILE A 57 -8.42 0.52 0.99
C ILE A 57 -7.66 -0.42 1.91
N SER A 58 -6.84 0.14 2.81
CA SER A 58 -6.13 -0.63 3.83
C SER A 58 -7.09 -1.04 4.95
N PHE A 59 -7.27 -2.35 5.15
CA PHE A 59 -8.07 -2.96 6.22
C PHE A 59 -7.24 -3.80 7.18
N GLY A 60 -5.92 -3.67 7.14
CA GLY A 60 -4.99 -4.57 7.82
C GLY A 60 -4.70 -4.26 9.28
N ALA A 61 -5.00 -3.06 9.77
CA ALA A 61 -4.64 -2.61 11.12
C ALA A 61 -5.08 -3.58 12.23
N ARG A 62 -6.28 -4.18 12.12
CA ARG A 62 -6.83 -5.15 13.08
C ARG A 62 -6.05 -6.48 13.17
N ARG A 63 -5.07 -6.72 12.30
CA ARG A 63 -4.26 -7.95 12.28
C ARG A 63 -2.96 -7.83 13.04
N MET A 64 -2.63 -6.62 13.51
CA MET A 64 -1.42 -6.31 14.23
C MET A 64 -1.74 -5.62 15.57
N HIS A 65 -0.74 -5.49 16.44
CA HIS A 65 -0.90 -4.79 17.70
C HIS A 65 -1.38 -3.35 17.46
N PRO A 66 -2.36 -2.83 18.21
CA PRO A 66 -2.98 -1.50 17.96
C PRO A 66 -1.97 -0.35 17.92
N ALA A 67 -0.89 -0.42 18.70
CA ALA A 67 0.17 0.59 18.67
C ALA A 67 0.87 0.72 17.30
N MET A 68 0.79 -0.31 16.46
CA MET A 68 1.39 -0.32 15.13
C MET A 68 0.43 0.15 14.03
N ALA A 69 -0.86 0.22 14.31
CA ALA A 69 -1.89 0.55 13.33
C ALA A 69 -1.61 1.87 12.57
N PRO A 70 -1.22 2.99 13.24
CA PRO A 70 -0.93 4.23 12.55
C PRO A 70 0.23 4.11 11.57
N MET A 71 1.30 3.42 11.94
CA MET A 71 2.47 3.18 11.09
C MET A 71 2.09 2.30 9.87
N ILE A 72 1.35 1.22 10.10
CA ILE A 72 0.92 0.31 9.05
C ILE A 72 0.09 1.05 8.00
N GLU A 73 -0.94 1.77 8.43
CA GLU A 73 -1.86 2.42 7.50
C GLU A 73 -1.26 3.65 6.83
N ARG A 74 -0.41 4.42 7.54
CA ARG A 74 0.34 5.51 6.90
C ARG A 74 1.23 4.98 5.78
N ASN A 75 1.95 3.88 6.01
CA ASN A 75 2.81 3.30 4.99
C ASN A 75 2.03 2.63 3.86
N ALA A 76 0.86 2.04 4.15
CA ALA A 76 -0.06 1.56 3.13
C ALA A 76 -0.57 2.71 2.24
N PHE A 77 -0.93 3.85 2.83
CA PHE A 77 -1.34 5.04 2.09
C PHE A 77 -0.21 5.59 1.21
N ILE A 78 0.99 5.76 1.76
CA ILE A 78 2.17 6.17 1.00
C ILE A 78 2.43 5.21 -0.17
N GLY A 79 2.30 3.91 0.05
CA GLY A 79 2.43 2.88 -0.98
C GLY A 79 1.35 2.93 -2.07
N GLY A 80 0.30 3.73 -1.90
CA GLY A 80 -0.70 3.98 -2.94
C GLY A 80 -2.13 3.62 -2.57
N CYS A 81 -2.40 3.09 -1.38
CA CYS A 81 -3.79 2.90 -0.93
C CYS A 81 -4.57 4.22 -0.98
N ASP A 82 -5.85 4.13 -1.33
CA ASP A 82 -6.73 5.30 -1.50
C ASP A 82 -7.41 5.70 -0.18
N GLY A 83 -7.36 4.85 0.83
CA GLY A 83 -7.94 5.12 2.14
C GLY A 83 -7.40 4.17 3.22
N VAL A 84 -7.66 4.55 4.47
CA VAL A 84 -7.29 3.83 5.70
C VAL A 84 -8.52 3.67 6.59
N ALA A 85 -8.54 2.65 7.44
CA ALA A 85 -9.73 2.31 8.21
C ALA A 85 -9.71 2.88 9.65
N VAL A 86 -8.54 3.15 10.21
CA VAL A 86 -8.38 3.58 11.60
C VAL A 86 -8.38 5.09 11.71
N THR A 87 -9.19 5.65 12.60
CA THR A 87 -9.32 7.10 12.83
C THR A 87 -7.97 7.76 13.08
N LYS A 88 -7.15 7.18 13.99
CA LYS A 88 -5.82 7.75 14.29
C LYS A 88 -4.88 7.73 13.08
N SER A 89 -5.01 6.76 12.20
CA SER A 89 -4.24 6.70 10.97
C SER A 89 -4.69 7.77 9.98
N ALA A 90 -5.99 7.99 9.89
CA ALA A 90 -6.59 9.00 9.02
C ALA A 90 -6.15 10.42 9.40
N GLU A 91 -6.08 10.72 10.70
CA GLU A 91 -5.51 11.99 11.21
C GLU A 91 -4.06 12.22 10.74
N LEU A 92 -3.23 11.16 10.72
CA LEU A 92 -1.82 11.26 10.32
C LEU A 92 -1.62 11.54 8.83
N ILE A 93 -2.62 11.27 8.01
CA ILE A 93 -2.57 11.48 6.54
C ILE A 93 -3.50 12.62 6.09
N ASP A 94 -4.09 13.34 7.05
CA ASP A 94 -5.06 14.42 6.80
C ASP A 94 -6.19 13.95 5.87
N ALA A 95 -6.89 12.90 6.29
CA ALA A 95 -8.00 12.29 5.55
C ALA A 95 -9.09 11.77 6.49
N ASP A 96 -10.26 11.50 5.95
CA ASP A 96 -11.33 10.81 6.67
C ASP A 96 -11.09 9.29 6.67
N PRO A 97 -11.40 8.60 7.77
CA PRO A 97 -11.31 7.15 7.82
C PRO A 97 -12.37 6.53 6.90
N THR A 98 -11.99 5.46 6.21
CA THR A 98 -12.88 4.75 5.31
C THR A 98 -13.30 3.42 5.94
N GLY A 99 -14.58 3.23 6.11
CA GLY A 99 -15.16 2.01 6.66
C GLY A 99 -16.45 1.62 5.97
N THR A 100 -16.98 0.47 6.35
CA THR A 100 -18.28 -0.04 5.91
C THR A 100 -18.99 -0.64 7.12
N ILE A 101 -20.28 -0.96 7.01
CA ILE A 101 -21.00 -1.64 8.09
C ILE A 101 -20.31 -2.98 8.41
N PRO A 102 -20.18 -3.35 9.70
CA PRO A 102 -19.62 -4.64 10.08
C PRO A 102 -20.68 -5.75 10.11
N HIS A 103 -20.26 -7.01 9.93
CA HIS A 103 -21.13 -8.18 10.11
C HIS A 103 -21.87 -8.20 11.45
N SER A 104 -21.20 -7.73 12.52
CA SER A 104 -21.80 -7.68 13.86
C SER A 104 -23.05 -6.80 13.93
N LEU A 105 -23.08 -5.69 13.21
CA LEU A 105 -24.27 -4.82 13.15
C LEU A 105 -25.43 -5.56 12.47
N VAL A 106 -25.16 -6.20 11.34
CA VAL A 106 -26.18 -6.99 10.62
C VAL A 106 -26.71 -8.14 11.49
N LEU A 107 -25.82 -8.84 12.19
CA LEU A 107 -26.20 -9.94 13.09
C LEU A 107 -27.03 -9.47 14.29
N VAL A 108 -26.71 -8.34 14.90
CA VAL A 108 -27.44 -7.79 16.05
C VAL A 108 -28.85 -7.35 15.64
N ILE A 109 -28.98 -6.73 14.47
CA ILE A 109 -30.28 -6.29 13.95
C ILE A 109 -31.07 -7.46 13.35
N GLY A 110 -30.38 -8.46 12.78
CA GLY A 110 -30.98 -9.66 12.23
C GLY A 110 -31.44 -9.54 10.76
N ASP A 111 -31.26 -8.38 10.15
CA ASP A 111 -31.58 -8.13 8.75
C ASP A 111 -30.65 -7.07 8.15
N THR A 112 -30.13 -7.30 6.93
CA THR A 112 -29.16 -6.40 6.27
C THR A 112 -29.81 -5.09 5.83
N VAL A 113 -31.04 -5.13 5.34
CA VAL A 113 -31.75 -3.92 4.88
C VAL A 113 -32.08 -3.03 6.05
N GLU A 114 -32.58 -3.58 7.16
CA GLU A 114 -32.85 -2.82 8.37
C GLU A 114 -31.56 -2.24 8.98
N ALA A 115 -30.46 -3.01 8.97
CA ALA A 115 -29.16 -2.53 9.41
C ALA A 115 -28.69 -1.32 8.57
N LEU A 116 -28.90 -1.35 7.26
CA LEU A 116 -28.55 -0.26 6.35
C LEU A 116 -29.47 0.94 6.53
N ARG A 117 -30.75 0.74 6.78
CA ARG A 117 -31.69 1.84 7.08
C ARG A 117 -31.30 2.55 8.36
N ALA A 118 -31.05 1.81 9.43
CA ALA A 118 -30.59 2.38 10.70
C ALA A 118 -29.25 3.14 10.54
N PHE A 119 -28.32 2.57 9.76
CA PHE A 119 -27.07 3.23 9.43
C PHE A 119 -27.31 4.54 8.64
N ASN A 120 -28.22 4.52 7.68
CA ASN A 120 -28.52 5.67 6.84
C ASN A 120 -29.17 6.84 7.62
N GLU A 121 -29.93 6.55 8.67
CA GLU A 121 -30.56 7.56 9.54
C GLU A 121 -29.56 8.27 10.46
N ILE A 122 -28.47 7.58 10.87
CA ILE A 122 -27.56 8.07 11.90
C ILE A 122 -26.28 8.65 11.31
N ILE A 123 -25.76 8.07 10.22
CA ILE A 123 -24.46 8.40 9.67
C ILE A 123 -24.55 9.57 8.68
N ASP A 124 -23.57 10.48 8.76
CA ASP A 124 -23.46 11.65 7.88
C ASP A 124 -23.76 11.27 6.41
N PRO A 125 -24.66 11.99 5.73
CA PRO A 125 -24.99 11.75 4.32
C PRO A 125 -23.78 11.75 3.36
N LYS A 126 -22.68 12.41 3.72
CA LYS A 126 -21.44 12.40 2.94
C LYS A 126 -20.76 11.03 2.90
N VAL A 127 -21.00 10.18 3.89
CA VAL A 127 -20.44 8.82 3.93
C VAL A 127 -21.16 7.94 2.93
N ARG A 128 -20.43 7.35 2.01
CA ARG A 128 -20.99 6.47 0.98
C ARG A 128 -21.63 5.23 1.60
N ARG A 129 -22.79 4.83 1.11
CA ARG A 129 -23.53 3.64 1.58
C ARG A 129 -22.97 2.41 0.90
N VAL A 130 -22.25 1.60 1.67
CA VAL A 130 -21.66 0.34 1.22
C VAL A 130 -22.28 -0.80 2.03
N ALA A 131 -23.09 -1.63 1.38
CA ALA A 131 -23.75 -2.77 1.99
C ALA A 131 -22.85 -4.00 2.06
N LEU A 132 -22.83 -4.68 3.20
CA LEU A 132 -22.14 -5.96 3.37
C LEU A 132 -23.16 -7.08 3.13
N VAL A 133 -22.95 -7.89 2.08
CA VAL A 133 -24.01 -8.79 1.55
C VAL A 133 -23.76 -10.29 1.78
N ASP A 134 -22.70 -10.64 2.49
CA ASP A 134 -22.31 -12.03 2.75
C ASP A 134 -22.58 -12.49 4.20
N THR A 135 -23.51 -11.81 4.94
CA THR A 135 -23.72 -12.09 6.37
C THR A 135 -24.76 -13.17 6.62
N LEU A 136 -25.97 -13.05 6.06
CA LEU A 136 -27.13 -13.86 6.40
C LEU A 136 -27.61 -14.78 5.27
N GLN A 137 -27.47 -14.34 4.03
CA GLN A 137 -28.01 -15.01 2.86
C GLN A 137 -26.94 -15.15 1.76
N ASP A 138 -27.34 -15.74 0.64
CA ASP A 138 -26.56 -15.78 -0.59
C ASP A 138 -26.29 -14.35 -1.11
N GLU A 139 -25.08 -14.09 -1.52
CA GLU A 139 -24.58 -12.75 -1.89
C GLU A 139 -25.38 -12.09 -3.02
N LYS A 140 -25.84 -12.88 -3.99
CA LYS A 140 -26.65 -12.38 -5.09
C LYS A 140 -28.01 -11.87 -4.61
N PHE A 141 -28.72 -12.71 -3.87
CA PHE A 141 -30.06 -12.34 -3.39
C PHE A 141 -29.98 -11.17 -2.40
N GLU A 142 -28.97 -11.14 -1.55
CA GLU A 142 -28.81 -10.06 -0.61
C GLU A 142 -28.39 -8.75 -1.30
N ALA A 143 -27.55 -8.81 -2.34
CA ALA A 143 -27.19 -7.66 -3.16
C ALA A 143 -28.43 -7.04 -3.84
N LEU A 144 -29.33 -7.87 -4.36
CA LEU A 144 -30.59 -7.43 -4.97
C LEU A 144 -31.51 -6.78 -3.94
N ARG A 145 -31.71 -7.43 -2.78
CA ARG A 145 -32.55 -6.89 -1.70
C ARG A 145 -32.10 -5.49 -1.27
N VAL A 146 -30.80 -5.31 -1.05
CA VAL A 146 -30.27 -4.01 -0.61
C VAL A 146 -30.32 -2.98 -1.74
N ALA A 147 -30.11 -3.37 -3.00
CA ALA A 147 -30.23 -2.48 -4.15
C ALA A 147 -31.65 -1.99 -4.36
N GLU A 148 -32.64 -2.88 -4.24
CA GLU A 148 -34.06 -2.52 -4.30
C GLU A 148 -34.47 -1.60 -3.14
N ALA A 149 -33.96 -1.86 -1.92
CA ALA A 149 -34.33 -1.09 -0.73
C ALA A 149 -33.75 0.32 -0.69
N LEU A 150 -32.49 0.52 -1.14
CA LEU A 150 -31.80 1.80 -1.09
C LEU A 150 -31.78 2.53 -2.46
N GLY A 151 -32.01 1.82 -3.55
CA GLY A 151 -32.04 2.41 -4.88
C GLY A 151 -30.76 3.19 -5.20
N LYS A 152 -30.90 4.45 -5.56
CA LYS A 152 -29.80 5.35 -5.95
C LYS A 152 -28.86 5.74 -4.79
N ASP A 153 -29.29 5.57 -3.56
CA ASP A 153 -28.46 5.88 -2.38
C ASP A 153 -27.42 4.80 -2.12
N LEU A 154 -27.59 3.60 -2.66
CA LEU A 154 -26.61 2.53 -2.55
C LEU A 154 -25.41 2.81 -3.47
N PHE A 155 -24.24 3.08 -2.88
CA PHE A 155 -23.02 3.29 -3.64
C PHE A 155 -22.40 1.96 -4.07
N ALA A 156 -22.33 0.98 -3.17
CA ALA A 156 -21.66 -0.28 -3.44
C ALA A 156 -22.22 -1.42 -2.60
N VAL A 157 -22.04 -2.64 -3.08
CA VAL A 157 -22.11 -3.85 -2.27
C VAL A 157 -20.70 -4.38 -2.02
N ARG A 158 -20.45 -4.87 -0.79
CA ARG A 158 -19.19 -5.47 -0.40
C ARG A 158 -19.36 -6.95 -0.12
N LEU A 159 -18.53 -7.76 -0.76
CA LEU A 159 -18.44 -9.19 -0.51
C LEU A 159 -17.14 -9.47 0.27
N ASP A 160 -17.26 -10.01 1.47
CA ASP A 160 -16.17 -10.45 2.35
C ASP A 160 -16.18 -11.98 2.53
N THR A 161 -16.81 -12.67 1.60
CA THR A 161 -17.13 -14.10 1.61
C THR A 161 -15.92 -14.92 2.04
N PRO A 162 -16.04 -15.74 3.11
CA PRO A 162 -14.93 -16.53 3.62
C PRO A 162 -14.52 -17.61 2.62
N SER A 163 -13.24 -17.97 2.62
CA SER A 163 -12.67 -18.96 1.69
C SER A 163 -13.42 -20.31 1.68
N SER A 164 -13.97 -20.70 2.83
CA SER A 164 -14.79 -21.93 2.98
C SER A 164 -16.11 -21.91 2.19
N ARG A 165 -16.57 -20.74 1.77
CA ARG A 165 -17.82 -20.54 1.02
C ARG A 165 -17.61 -19.97 -0.38
N ARG A 166 -16.40 -19.55 -0.68
CA ARG A 166 -16.08 -18.71 -1.85
C ARG A 166 -16.21 -19.45 -3.19
N GLY A 167 -15.87 -20.76 -3.24
CA GLY A 167 -15.89 -21.50 -4.50
C GLY A 167 -15.15 -20.78 -5.63
N ASP A 168 -15.77 -20.69 -6.80
CA ASP A 168 -15.30 -19.82 -7.90
C ASP A 168 -15.82 -18.39 -7.68
N PHE A 169 -15.04 -17.62 -6.93
CA PHE A 169 -15.42 -16.27 -6.53
C PHE A 169 -15.60 -15.30 -7.71
N PHE A 170 -14.83 -15.50 -8.77
CA PHE A 170 -14.99 -14.71 -9.97
C PHE A 170 -16.38 -14.91 -10.61
N ARG A 171 -16.87 -16.16 -10.66
CA ARG A 171 -18.19 -16.46 -11.19
C ARG A 171 -19.31 -15.90 -10.31
N ILE A 172 -19.18 -15.98 -9.00
CA ILE A 172 -20.14 -15.34 -8.07
C ILE A 172 -20.25 -13.85 -8.34
N LEU A 173 -19.10 -13.15 -8.47
CA LEU A 173 -19.08 -11.73 -8.76
C LEU A 173 -19.68 -11.39 -10.14
N GLN A 174 -19.42 -12.21 -11.16
CA GLN A 174 -20.06 -12.05 -12.47
C GLN A 174 -21.59 -12.18 -12.38
N GLU A 175 -22.07 -13.16 -11.62
CA GLU A 175 -23.51 -13.37 -11.41
C GLU A 175 -24.14 -12.19 -10.69
N VAL A 176 -23.53 -11.72 -9.59
CA VAL A 176 -24.01 -10.54 -8.84
C VAL A 176 -24.05 -9.30 -9.77
N ARG A 177 -23.01 -9.06 -10.55
CA ARG A 177 -22.97 -7.93 -11.49
C ARG A 177 -24.07 -8.04 -12.53
N TRP A 178 -24.22 -9.21 -13.16
CA TRP A 178 -25.25 -9.47 -14.16
C TRP A 178 -26.65 -9.21 -13.62
N GLU A 179 -26.96 -9.69 -12.43
CA GLU A 179 -28.28 -9.58 -11.83
C GLU A 179 -28.62 -8.14 -11.41
N LEU A 180 -27.62 -7.38 -10.94
CA LEU A 180 -27.76 -5.96 -10.64
C LEU A 180 -28.02 -5.16 -11.93
N ASP A 181 -27.26 -5.41 -13.00
CA ASP A 181 -27.41 -4.72 -14.29
C ASP A 181 -28.80 -5.02 -14.91
N LEU A 182 -29.23 -6.29 -14.89
CA LEU A 182 -30.53 -6.70 -15.42
C LEU A 182 -31.71 -5.97 -14.77
N ARG A 183 -31.52 -5.46 -13.53
CA ARG A 183 -32.56 -4.76 -12.77
C ARG A 183 -32.35 -3.24 -12.69
N GLY A 184 -31.46 -2.69 -13.49
CA GLY A 184 -31.23 -1.24 -13.55
C GLY A 184 -30.38 -0.69 -12.42
N HIS A 185 -29.53 -1.52 -11.80
CA HIS A 185 -28.62 -1.14 -10.72
C HIS A 185 -27.15 -1.09 -11.19
N GLU A 186 -26.87 -0.70 -12.44
CA GLU A 186 -25.52 -0.63 -13.03
C GLU A 186 -24.61 0.35 -12.28
N HIS A 187 -25.18 1.32 -11.58
CA HIS A 187 -24.45 2.30 -10.77
C HIS A 187 -23.83 1.70 -9.51
N VAL A 188 -24.36 0.58 -9.00
CA VAL A 188 -23.89 -0.07 -7.78
C VAL A 188 -22.53 -0.72 -8.02
N LYS A 189 -21.52 -0.30 -7.25
CA LYS A 189 -20.16 -0.80 -7.36
C LYS A 189 -19.98 -2.13 -6.63
N LEU A 190 -19.10 -3.00 -7.14
CA LEU A 190 -18.69 -4.23 -6.46
C LEU A 190 -17.37 -4.00 -5.74
N ILE A 191 -17.36 -4.16 -4.43
CA ILE A 191 -16.17 -4.09 -3.59
C ILE A 191 -15.92 -5.46 -2.98
N VAL A 192 -14.69 -5.94 -3.01
CA VAL A 192 -14.33 -7.22 -2.41
C VAL A 192 -13.27 -7.06 -1.33
N SER A 193 -13.32 -7.94 -0.34
CA SER A 193 -12.35 -8.02 0.74
C SER A 193 -12.18 -9.48 1.21
N GLY A 194 -11.34 -9.69 2.24
CA GLY A 194 -11.06 -11.04 2.74
C GLY A 194 -10.07 -11.83 1.87
N GLY A 195 -8.82 -12.01 2.34
CA GLY A 195 -7.80 -12.79 1.63
C GLY A 195 -7.36 -12.23 0.28
N ILE A 196 -7.47 -10.93 0.08
CA ILE A 196 -7.09 -10.24 -1.16
C ILE A 196 -5.60 -9.87 -1.13
N ASP A 197 -4.92 -10.16 -2.23
CA ASP A 197 -3.55 -9.73 -2.54
C ASP A 197 -3.45 -9.21 -3.99
N GLU A 198 -2.28 -8.81 -4.45
CA GLU A 198 -2.08 -8.29 -5.80
C GLU A 198 -2.44 -9.29 -6.90
N TYR A 199 -2.33 -10.58 -6.65
CA TYR A 199 -2.66 -11.63 -7.64
C TYR A 199 -4.17 -11.86 -7.73
N ALA A 200 -4.84 -11.88 -6.58
CA ALA A 200 -6.30 -11.91 -6.51
C ALA A 200 -6.89 -10.66 -7.20
N ILE A 201 -6.31 -9.49 -6.98
CA ILE A 201 -6.71 -8.24 -7.63
C ILE A 201 -6.62 -8.39 -9.16
N LEU A 202 -5.48 -8.84 -9.70
CA LEU A 202 -5.32 -9.04 -11.15
C LEU A 202 -6.38 -9.98 -11.72
N HIS A 203 -6.70 -11.05 -11.01
CA HIS A 203 -7.72 -12.01 -11.43
C HIS A 203 -9.13 -11.42 -11.41
N LEU A 204 -9.47 -10.62 -10.39
CA LEU A 204 -10.81 -10.10 -10.16
C LEU A 204 -11.11 -8.77 -10.87
N ASN A 205 -10.10 -8.07 -11.39
CA ASN A 205 -10.25 -6.78 -12.06
C ASN A 205 -11.38 -6.71 -13.10
N PRO A 206 -11.66 -7.76 -13.92
CA PRO A 206 -12.73 -7.64 -14.92
C PRO A 206 -14.13 -7.39 -14.34
N VAL A 207 -14.36 -7.70 -13.07
CA VAL A 207 -15.70 -7.67 -12.47
C VAL A 207 -15.79 -6.86 -11.16
N VAL A 208 -14.68 -6.32 -10.64
CA VAL A 208 -14.61 -5.63 -9.35
C VAL A 208 -14.23 -4.17 -9.51
N ASP A 209 -14.87 -3.29 -8.78
CA ASP A 209 -14.64 -1.83 -8.80
C ASP A 209 -13.72 -1.35 -7.66
N GLY A 210 -13.55 -2.13 -6.60
CA GLY A 210 -12.71 -1.74 -5.47
C GLY A 210 -12.33 -2.89 -4.53
N TYR A 211 -11.27 -2.69 -3.77
CA TYR A 211 -10.65 -3.71 -2.93
C TYR A 211 -10.40 -3.23 -1.51
N GLY A 212 -10.77 -4.06 -0.54
CA GLY A 212 -10.32 -3.96 0.84
C GLY A 212 -9.20 -4.96 1.10
N VAL A 213 -7.96 -4.48 1.28
CA VAL A 213 -6.79 -5.33 1.48
C VAL A 213 -6.33 -5.27 2.92
N GLY A 214 -6.40 -6.41 3.62
CA GLY A 214 -6.10 -6.50 5.04
C GLY A 214 -4.73 -7.10 5.31
N THR A 215 -4.73 -8.38 5.70
CA THR A 215 -3.55 -9.13 6.18
C THR A 215 -2.38 -9.07 5.20
N SER A 216 -2.64 -9.13 3.90
CA SER A 216 -1.60 -9.09 2.87
C SER A 216 -0.71 -7.85 2.99
N ILE A 217 -1.28 -6.67 3.24
CA ILE A 217 -0.52 -5.42 3.46
C ILE A 217 0.06 -5.36 4.87
N ALA A 218 -0.76 -5.59 5.91
CA ALA A 218 -0.33 -5.41 7.30
C ALA A 218 0.78 -6.39 7.72
N ASN A 219 0.77 -7.59 7.18
CA ASN A 219 1.78 -8.65 7.43
C ASN A 219 2.73 -8.83 6.24
N ALA A 220 3.01 -7.75 5.53
CA ALA A 220 3.97 -7.80 4.43
C ALA A 220 5.37 -8.18 4.94
N PRO A 221 6.14 -8.96 4.16
CA PRO A 221 7.52 -9.26 4.49
C PRO A 221 8.34 -7.98 4.65
N VAL A 222 9.23 -7.97 5.64
CA VAL A 222 10.18 -6.87 5.85
C VAL A 222 11.27 -6.89 4.78
N PHE A 223 11.85 -5.72 4.50
CA PHE A 223 13.12 -5.65 3.77
C PHE A 223 14.28 -5.84 4.73
N ASN A 224 15.22 -6.70 4.40
CA ASN A 224 16.39 -6.97 5.24
C ASN A 224 17.49 -5.93 4.97
N PHE A 225 17.28 -4.69 5.41
CA PHE A 225 18.33 -3.69 5.36
C PHE A 225 19.44 -4.00 6.38
N ALA A 226 20.66 -3.67 6.02
CA ALA A 226 21.83 -3.70 6.89
C ALA A 226 22.45 -2.30 6.93
N LEU A 227 22.96 -1.91 8.08
CA LEU A 227 23.74 -0.69 8.25
C LEU A 227 25.19 -1.10 8.47
N ASP A 228 26.04 -0.81 7.50
CA ASP A 228 27.45 -1.21 7.50
C ASP A 228 28.36 0.03 7.47
N ILE A 229 29.47 -0.03 8.20
CA ILE A 229 30.52 0.99 8.06
C ILE A 229 31.14 0.86 6.67
N MET A 230 31.22 1.97 5.96
CA MET A 230 31.78 2.05 4.61
C MET A 230 33.03 2.90 4.53
N GLU A 231 33.23 3.79 5.53
CA GLU A 231 34.36 4.72 5.57
C GLU A 231 34.68 5.08 7.02
N ILE A 232 35.95 5.21 7.35
CA ILE A 232 36.45 5.68 8.66
C ILE A 232 37.45 6.81 8.39
N GLU A 233 37.20 7.98 8.97
CA GLU A 233 38.08 9.18 8.84
C GLU A 233 38.44 9.51 7.39
N GLY A 234 37.45 9.44 6.48
CA GLY A 234 37.64 9.71 5.06
C GLY A 234 38.36 8.61 4.28
N ARG A 235 38.63 7.46 4.91
CA ARG A 235 39.29 6.33 4.26
C ARG A 235 38.28 5.20 3.99
N PRO A 236 38.21 4.69 2.75
CA PRO A 236 37.35 3.56 2.44
C PRO A 236 37.70 2.33 3.31
N PHE A 237 36.72 1.87 4.07
CA PHE A 237 36.88 0.73 4.98
C PHE A 237 35.53 0.04 5.17
N ALA A 238 35.46 -1.28 4.96
CA ALA A 238 34.25 -2.07 5.16
C ALA A 238 34.58 -3.50 5.55
N LYS A 239 33.61 -4.20 6.13
CA LYS A 239 33.73 -5.64 6.39
C LYS A 239 33.81 -6.44 5.08
N ARG A 240 34.33 -7.67 5.17
CA ARG A 240 34.43 -8.59 4.01
C ARG A 240 33.08 -8.76 3.32
N GLY A 241 33.11 -8.80 1.98
CA GLY A 241 31.90 -8.95 1.15
C GLY A 241 31.14 -7.65 0.87
N LYS A 242 31.65 -6.49 1.32
CA LYS A 242 31.06 -5.18 1.06
C LYS A 242 32.00 -4.30 0.24
N MET A 243 31.45 -3.51 -0.67
CA MET A 243 32.19 -2.47 -1.38
C MET A 243 32.34 -1.26 -0.47
N SER A 244 33.58 -0.92 -0.07
CA SER A 244 33.88 0.22 0.80
C SER A 244 33.72 1.58 0.11
N GLY A 245 33.84 2.66 0.90
CA GLY A 245 33.76 4.05 0.45
C GLY A 245 32.34 4.59 0.37
N ALA A 246 32.24 5.92 0.46
CA ALA A 246 30.97 6.63 0.29
C ALA A 246 30.42 6.45 -1.14
N LYS A 247 29.11 6.28 -1.25
CA LYS A 247 28.41 6.01 -2.52
C LYS A 247 27.30 6.99 -2.76
N GLN A 248 27.00 7.19 -4.03
CA GLN A 248 25.81 7.91 -4.49
C GLN A 248 25.02 6.99 -5.43
N VAL A 249 23.70 7.10 -5.36
CA VAL A 249 22.78 6.45 -6.29
C VAL A 249 22.25 7.49 -7.24
N TYR A 250 22.39 7.25 -8.52
CA TYR A 250 21.85 8.12 -9.55
C TYR A 250 20.75 7.43 -10.33
N ARG A 251 19.69 8.15 -10.68
CA ARG A 251 18.59 7.70 -11.52
C ARG A 251 18.52 8.53 -12.79
N CYS A 252 18.35 7.89 -13.92
CA CYS A 252 18.04 8.58 -15.17
C CYS A 252 16.61 9.13 -15.14
N VAL A 253 16.46 10.43 -15.39
CA VAL A 253 15.15 11.10 -15.40
C VAL A 253 14.27 10.60 -16.55
N ALA A 254 14.88 10.22 -17.69
CA ALA A 254 14.15 9.78 -18.88
C ALA A 254 13.71 8.31 -18.79
N CYS A 255 14.64 7.37 -18.55
CA CYS A 255 14.35 5.93 -18.61
C CYS A 255 14.20 5.25 -17.24
N GLY A 256 14.54 5.94 -16.13
CA GLY A 256 14.45 5.39 -14.78
C GLY A 256 15.61 4.46 -14.39
N GLU A 257 16.55 4.17 -15.30
CA GLU A 257 17.72 3.34 -14.99
C GLU A 257 18.54 3.94 -13.85
N THR A 258 19.00 3.09 -12.95
CA THR A 258 19.78 3.52 -11.77
C THR A 258 21.19 2.96 -11.81
N VAL A 259 22.14 3.74 -11.27
CA VAL A 259 23.54 3.33 -11.09
C VAL A 259 24.04 3.74 -9.71
N VAL A 260 24.84 2.90 -9.10
CA VAL A 260 25.57 3.18 -7.85
C VAL A 260 27.01 3.49 -8.20
N LEU A 261 27.50 4.67 -7.80
CA LEU A 261 28.88 5.10 -8.05
C LEU A 261 29.54 5.54 -6.74
N PRO A 262 30.88 5.49 -6.64
CA PRO A 262 31.59 6.24 -5.60
C PRO A 262 31.11 7.69 -5.56
N ALA A 263 30.88 8.24 -4.37
CA ALA A 263 30.35 9.60 -4.23
C ALA A 263 31.25 10.69 -4.83
N SER A 264 32.54 10.39 -5.01
CA SER A 264 33.52 11.28 -5.64
C SER A 264 33.44 11.31 -7.17
N LEU A 265 32.71 10.38 -7.79
CA LEU A 265 32.59 10.31 -9.25
C LEU A 265 31.32 11.00 -9.76
N PRO A 266 31.42 11.74 -10.89
CA PRO A 266 30.24 12.32 -11.51
C PRO A 266 29.33 11.26 -12.10
N ALA A 267 28.04 11.56 -12.16
CA ALA A 267 27.01 10.64 -12.67
C ALA A 267 27.21 10.17 -14.12
N GLY A 268 27.85 10.99 -14.95
CA GLY A 268 27.90 10.81 -16.41
C GLY A 268 26.50 10.85 -17.05
N ALA A 269 26.46 10.76 -18.37
CA ALA A 269 25.21 10.63 -19.11
C ALA A 269 24.68 9.20 -19.03
N CYS A 270 23.34 9.05 -19.10
CA CYS A 270 22.74 7.72 -19.26
C CYS A 270 22.93 7.20 -20.68
N PRO A 271 23.06 5.88 -20.92
CA PRO A 271 23.11 5.33 -22.29
C PRO A 271 21.93 5.73 -23.18
N CYS A 272 20.77 6.05 -22.59
CA CYS A 272 19.62 6.57 -23.33
C CYS A 272 19.73 8.07 -23.70
N GLY A 273 20.81 8.75 -23.34
CA GLY A 273 21.01 10.19 -23.53
C GLY A 273 20.38 11.08 -22.45
N GLY A 274 19.63 10.53 -21.51
CA GLY A 274 18.97 11.28 -20.44
C GLY A 274 19.92 11.74 -19.34
N SER A 275 19.59 12.84 -18.67
CA SER A 275 20.30 13.31 -17.46
C SER A 275 20.02 12.39 -16.25
N ARG A 276 20.93 12.40 -15.30
CA ARG A 276 20.79 11.62 -14.04
C ARG A 276 20.66 12.54 -12.84
N GLU A 277 19.76 12.20 -11.94
CA GLU A 277 19.59 12.87 -10.64
C GLU A 277 20.16 12.01 -9.51
N ALA A 278 20.72 12.68 -8.48
CA ALA A 278 21.18 12.02 -7.26
C ALA A 278 20.00 11.68 -6.34
N LEU A 279 19.92 10.44 -5.87
CA LEU A 279 18.84 9.98 -5.00
C LEU A 279 19.18 10.12 -3.50
N LEU A 280 20.46 10.04 -3.11
CA LEU A 280 20.88 10.33 -1.73
C LEU A 280 21.08 11.83 -1.59
N LYS A 281 20.13 12.48 -0.94
CA LYS A 281 20.13 13.92 -0.70
C LYS A 281 20.32 14.20 0.80
N PRO A 282 21.09 15.22 1.19
CA PRO A 282 21.21 15.60 2.59
C PRO A 282 19.83 15.93 3.18
N LEU A 283 19.50 15.30 4.31
CA LEU A 283 18.27 15.50 5.04
C LEU A 283 18.51 16.27 6.34
N MET A 284 19.59 15.92 7.04
CA MET A 284 19.94 16.50 8.34
C MET A 284 21.43 16.82 8.38
N LYS A 285 21.80 17.90 9.05
CA LYS A 285 23.19 18.28 9.33
C LYS A 285 23.29 18.87 10.73
N ASN A 286 24.25 18.41 11.51
CA ASN A 286 24.48 18.87 12.89
C ASN A 286 23.19 18.89 13.75
N GLY A 287 22.39 17.81 13.66
CA GLY A 287 21.14 17.65 14.42
C GLY A 287 19.96 18.51 13.93
N ARG A 288 20.10 19.24 12.81
CA ARG A 288 19.03 20.09 12.25
C ARG A 288 18.58 19.57 10.89
N LEU A 289 17.27 19.51 10.68
CA LEU A 289 16.69 19.27 9.36
C LEU A 289 17.10 20.41 8.41
N LEU A 290 17.48 20.04 7.18
CA LEU A 290 17.86 20.97 6.13
C LEU A 290 16.68 21.39 5.26
N ARG A 291 15.55 20.70 5.39
CA ARG A 291 14.32 20.94 4.63
C ARG A 291 13.12 20.37 5.37
N ASP A 292 11.94 20.85 5.07
CA ASP A 292 10.69 20.30 5.57
C ASP A 292 10.45 18.91 4.96
N LEU A 293 9.79 18.05 5.75
CA LEU A 293 9.35 16.76 5.28
C LEU A 293 8.03 16.92 4.51
N PRO A 294 7.90 16.32 3.33
CA PRO A 294 6.66 16.43 2.57
C PRO A 294 5.51 15.71 3.29
N PRO A 295 4.27 16.20 3.15
CA PRO A 295 3.11 15.53 3.71
C PRO A 295 2.87 14.17 3.03
N PRO A 296 2.21 13.22 3.71
CA PRO A 296 2.00 11.85 3.19
C PRO A 296 1.34 11.80 1.80
N ARG A 297 0.45 12.72 1.49
CA ARG A 297 -0.19 12.83 0.17
C ARG A 297 0.82 13.11 -0.95
N THR A 298 1.73 14.05 -0.73
CA THR A 298 2.80 14.36 -1.70
C THR A 298 3.73 13.16 -1.91
N ILE A 299 4.05 12.44 -0.83
CA ILE A 299 4.87 11.22 -0.92
C ILE A 299 4.14 10.15 -1.73
N ARG A 300 2.85 9.94 -1.47
CA ARG A 300 2.00 9.01 -2.21
C ARG A 300 1.96 9.34 -3.70
N ASP A 301 1.75 10.60 -4.05
CA ASP A 301 1.69 11.04 -5.45
C ASP A 301 3.02 10.76 -6.17
N HIS A 302 4.15 10.99 -5.49
CA HIS A 302 5.47 10.65 -5.99
C HIS A 302 5.64 9.13 -6.21
N VAL A 303 5.14 8.30 -5.30
CA VAL A 303 5.13 6.82 -5.47
C VAL A 303 4.30 6.43 -6.69
N LEU A 304 3.08 6.96 -6.82
CA LEU A 304 2.18 6.62 -7.91
C LEU A 304 2.76 7.01 -9.28
N ASP A 305 3.43 8.16 -9.37
CA ASP A 305 4.10 8.56 -10.62
C ASP A 305 5.22 7.59 -11.01
N GLN A 306 6.06 7.19 -10.06
CA GLN A 306 7.11 6.21 -10.32
C GLN A 306 6.53 4.84 -10.72
N LEU A 307 5.43 4.40 -10.08
CA LEU A 307 4.78 3.13 -10.38
C LEU A 307 4.25 3.04 -11.82
N ARG A 308 3.94 4.15 -12.47
CA ARG A 308 3.53 4.14 -13.89
C ARG A 308 4.60 3.55 -14.80
N ARG A 309 5.87 3.71 -14.43
CA ARG A 309 7.04 3.32 -15.24
C ARG A 309 7.59 1.93 -14.91
N VAL A 310 7.14 1.32 -13.81
CA VAL A 310 7.65 0.03 -13.34
C VAL A 310 6.64 -1.07 -13.65
N PRO A 311 7.04 -2.18 -14.30
CA PRO A 311 6.14 -3.30 -14.53
C PRO A 311 5.80 -4.03 -13.22
N LEU A 312 4.59 -4.61 -13.13
CA LEU A 312 4.24 -5.55 -12.08
C LEU A 312 4.78 -6.94 -12.46
N HIS A 313 5.72 -7.46 -11.67
CA HIS A 313 6.26 -8.80 -11.91
C HIS A 313 5.25 -9.89 -11.52
N SER A 314 5.18 -10.95 -12.32
CA SER A 314 4.34 -12.12 -12.05
C SER A 314 4.93 -12.98 -10.90
N ARG A 315 4.10 -13.84 -10.29
CA ARG A 315 4.51 -14.76 -9.22
C ARG A 315 5.66 -15.69 -9.63
N LYS A 316 5.71 -16.11 -10.90
CA LYS A 316 6.78 -16.97 -11.44
C LYS A 316 8.16 -16.30 -11.40
N SER A 317 8.24 -14.99 -11.68
CA SER A 317 9.51 -14.26 -11.64
C SER A 317 10.02 -13.97 -10.23
N GLU A 318 9.20 -14.13 -9.20
CA GLU A 318 9.62 -13.98 -7.80
C GLU A 318 10.24 -15.27 -7.23
N GLN A 319 9.70 -16.44 -7.59
CA GLN A 319 10.28 -17.73 -7.21
C GLN A 319 11.69 -17.94 -7.79
N GLU A 320 11.90 -17.52 -9.05
CA GLU A 320 13.21 -17.59 -9.69
C GLU A 320 14.28 -16.66 -9.07
N ARG A 321 13.87 -15.64 -8.29
CA ARG A 321 14.77 -14.69 -7.63
C ARG A 321 15.08 -15.04 -6.18
N SER A 322 14.33 -15.94 -5.55
CA SER A 322 14.57 -16.38 -4.17
C SER A 322 15.66 -17.45 -4.07
N ASP A 323 16.13 -17.97 -5.19
CA ASP A 323 17.16 -19.00 -5.27
C ASP A 323 18.58 -18.43 -5.48
N TYR A 324 18.78 -17.10 -5.25
CA TYR A 324 20.09 -16.44 -5.30
C TYR A 324 20.46 -15.70 -4.02
#